data_aada7fca260fc7db0e48c6ea5688ce1b
#
_entry.id   aada7fca260fc7db0e48c6ea5688ce1b
#
_cell.length_a   1.000
_cell.length_b   1.000
_cell.length_c   1.000
_cell.angle_alpha   90.00
_cell.angle_beta   90.00
_cell.angle_gamma   90.00
#
_symmetry.space_group_name_H-M   'P 1'
#
loop_
_entity.id
_entity.type
_entity.pdbx_description
1 polymer ?
#
loop_
_entity_poly.entity_id
_entity_poly.type
_entity_poly.pdbx_seq_one_letter_code
_entity_poly.pdbx_strand_id
1 'polypeptide(L)'
;MASDSTAYGMTLRNFVTYPDLPNPSHLIEQAVWIEKLGFESVWVWDHMLLGVEPHFPIIDALSLLTAVAARTNRVKLGTGILILPLRNPVLLAKQLASIDLISNGRLLPGLASGWYKREFDACGVDFHRRGKIMDESLEILERLWTEEKTTAEYSPYNLRSAVMYPKPAQQPRPPILIGGYAERVLRRVATKSDGWLTYCYTAASYAADKKRILAFAEEAGRDPSTLSFTNQLPIAIGPREKIEGPMKEWLDTEWDFAAGSQSTADSAIIGTVEECAEQIQVHLDEGLDRLIFMPYRYQDDQVEAIATQLIPLLT
;
A
#
# COMPACT_ATOMS: atom_id res chain seq x y z
N MET A 1 6.95 -20.71 5.48
CA MET A 1 7.00 -21.23 4.10
C MET A 1 6.41 -20.15 3.23
N ALA A 2 7.23 -19.46 2.41
CA ALA A 2 6.71 -18.57 1.38
C ALA A 2 5.86 -19.42 0.43
N SER A 3 4.70 -18.90 0.04
CA SER A 3 3.88 -19.51 -1.03
C SER A 3 4.69 -19.45 -2.31
N ASP A 4 4.84 -20.57 -3.03
CA ASP A 4 5.52 -20.63 -4.34
C ASP A 4 4.76 -19.86 -5.45
N SER A 5 3.66 -19.18 -5.12
CA SER A 5 2.85 -18.40 -6.05
C SER A 5 2.71 -16.95 -5.60
N THR A 6 2.85 -16.03 -6.55
CA THR A 6 2.59 -14.59 -6.33
C THR A 6 1.15 -14.34 -5.90
N ALA A 7 0.97 -13.46 -4.90
CA ALA A 7 -0.35 -13.03 -4.47
C ALA A 7 -0.85 -11.85 -5.32
N TYR A 8 -2.14 -11.85 -5.66
CA TYR A 8 -2.76 -10.79 -6.48
C TYR A 8 -3.75 -9.97 -5.66
N GLY A 9 -3.51 -8.67 -5.60
CA GLY A 9 -4.36 -7.70 -4.91
C GLY A 9 -5.01 -6.72 -5.88
N MET A 10 -6.00 -5.98 -5.38
CA MET A 10 -6.73 -4.96 -6.13
C MET A 10 -6.82 -3.68 -5.30
N THR A 11 -6.61 -2.54 -5.93
CA THR A 11 -6.86 -1.25 -5.28
C THR A 11 -8.34 -0.89 -5.30
N LEU A 12 -8.81 -0.24 -4.24
CA LEU A 12 -10.12 0.43 -4.18
C LEU A 12 -9.87 1.93 -4.31
N ARG A 13 -10.41 2.55 -5.35
CA ARG A 13 -10.20 3.98 -5.59
C ARG A 13 -11.00 4.82 -4.60
N ASN A 14 -10.45 5.03 -3.39
CA ASN A 14 -11.10 5.80 -2.33
C ASN A 14 -10.99 7.33 -2.49
N PHE A 15 -10.52 7.81 -3.63
CA PHE A 15 -10.50 9.22 -4.03
C PHE A 15 -11.01 9.40 -5.46
N VAL A 16 -11.46 10.60 -5.79
CA VAL A 16 -11.93 10.99 -7.13
C VAL A 16 -11.51 12.42 -7.43
N THR A 17 -11.60 12.84 -8.68
CA THR A 17 -11.37 14.23 -9.06
C THR A 17 -12.62 15.06 -8.79
N TYR A 18 -12.49 16.16 -8.04
CA TYR A 18 -13.60 17.10 -7.85
C TYR A 18 -14.12 17.61 -9.22
N PRO A 19 -15.46 17.78 -9.44
CA PRO A 19 -16.52 17.89 -8.41
C PRO A 19 -17.13 16.55 -7.97
N ASP A 20 -16.66 15.41 -8.46
CA ASP A 20 -17.17 14.14 -7.99
C ASP A 20 -16.78 13.86 -6.53
N LEU A 21 -17.56 13.03 -5.86
CA LEU A 21 -17.31 12.58 -4.49
C LEU A 21 -17.23 11.05 -4.46
N PRO A 22 -16.27 10.47 -3.72
CA PRO A 22 -16.17 9.02 -3.63
C PRO A 22 -17.38 8.45 -2.89
N ASN A 23 -17.94 7.35 -3.41
CA ASN A 23 -19.10 6.69 -2.82
C ASN A 23 -18.67 5.53 -1.90
N PRO A 24 -18.76 5.68 -0.57
CA PRO A 24 -18.30 4.65 0.36
C PRO A 24 -19.09 3.35 0.24
N SER A 25 -20.39 3.39 -0.02
CA SER A 25 -21.21 2.19 -0.17
C SER A 25 -20.79 1.38 -1.40
N HIS A 26 -20.51 2.04 -2.52
CA HIS A 26 -20.02 1.40 -3.73
C HIS A 26 -18.65 0.74 -3.49
N LEU A 27 -17.71 1.43 -2.83
CA LEU A 27 -16.38 0.89 -2.54
C LEU A 27 -16.42 -0.33 -1.61
N ILE A 28 -17.34 -0.36 -0.64
CA ILE A 28 -17.54 -1.51 0.24
C ILE A 28 -18.09 -2.70 -0.56
N GLU A 29 -19.10 -2.50 -1.41
CA GLU A 29 -19.64 -3.56 -2.26
C GLU A 29 -18.61 -4.05 -3.29
N GLN A 30 -17.80 -3.15 -3.84
CA GLN A 30 -16.69 -3.50 -4.73
C GLN A 30 -15.67 -4.40 -4.02
N ALA A 31 -15.32 -4.12 -2.75
CA ALA A 31 -14.43 -4.97 -1.97
C ALA A 31 -15.02 -6.38 -1.76
N VAL A 32 -16.33 -6.49 -1.49
CA VAL A 32 -17.04 -7.77 -1.39
C VAL A 32 -17.01 -8.54 -2.71
N TRP A 33 -17.16 -7.83 -3.83
CA TRP A 33 -17.11 -8.42 -5.17
C TRP A 33 -15.70 -8.89 -5.52
N ILE A 34 -14.66 -8.08 -5.25
CA ILE A 34 -13.25 -8.44 -5.41
C ILE A 34 -12.91 -9.70 -4.61
N GLU A 35 -13.42 -9.82 -3.38
CA GLU A 35 -13.27 -11.05 -2.58
C GLU A 35 -13.90 -12.27 -3.26
N LYS A 36 -15.08 -12.11 -3.87
CA LYS A 36 -15.77 -13.20 -4.61
C LYS A 36 -15.02 -13.61 -5.86
N LEU A 37 -14.35 -12.67 -6.52
CA LEU A 37 -13.50 -12.93 -7.68
C LEU A 37 -12.19 -13.67 -7.33
N GLY A 38 -11.84 -13.79 -6.05
CA GLY A 38 -10.70 -14.59 -5.60
C GLY A 38 -9.41 -13.81 -5.36
N PHE A 39 -9.42 -12.48 -5.43
CA PHE A 39 -8.24 -11.68 -5.08
C PHE A 39 -7.83 -11.93 -3.61
N GLU A 40 -6.51 -11.87 -3.37
CA GLU A 40 -5.91 -12.09 -2.05
C GLU A 40 -6.08 -10.87 -1.13
N SER A 41 -6.07 -9.66 -1.69
CA SER A 41 -6.08 -8.43 -0.91
C SER A 41 -6.75 -7.26 -1.63
N VAL A 42 -7.27 -6.31 -0.83
CA VAL A 42 -7.75 -5.00 -1.28
C VAL A 42 -6.93 -3.90 -0.63
N TRP A 43 -6.69 -2.80 -1.37
CA TRP A 43 -5.78 -1.73 -0.96
C TRP A 43 -6.41 -0.35 -1.14
N VAL A 44 -6.16 0.56 -0.21
CA VAL A 44 -6.64 1.95 -0.24
C VAL A 44 -5.48 2.93 -0.04
N TRP A 45 -5.64 4.15 -0.56
CA TRP A 45 -4.68 5.25 -0.38
C TRP A 45 -5.03 6.10 0.84
N ASP A 46 -4.04 6.84 1.33
CA ASP A 46 -4.19 7.75 2.45
C ASP A 46 -3.62 9.13 2.13
N HIS A 47 -4.47 10.13 2.24
CA HIS A 47 -4.13 11.54 2.27
C HIS A 47 -5.13 12.27 3.16
N MET A 48 -4.67 13.32 3.86
CA MET A 48 -5.55 14.21 4.60
C MET A 48 -6.15 15.26 3.68
N LEU A 49 -5.32 15.82 2.80
CA LEU A 49 -5.67 16.87 1.84
C LEU A 49 -4.89 16.59 0.55
N LEU A 50 -5.56 16.26 -0.54
CA LEU A 50 -4.89 15.91 -1.78
C LEU A 50 -5.24 16.89 -2.90
N GLY A 51 -4.18 17.48 -3.51
CA GLY A 51 -4.32 18.44 -4.60
C GLY A 51 -4.84 19.83 -4.19
N VAL A 52 -4.91 20.71 -5.15
CA VAL A 52 -5.48 22.07 -5.03
C VAL A 52 -6.35 22.37 -6.23
N GLU A 53 -5.80 22.33 -7.43
CA GLU A 53 -6.47 22.43 -8.73
C GLU A 53 -5.75 21.51 -9.73
N PRO A 54 -6.35 20.35 -10.02
CA PRO A 54 -7.54 19.81 -9.37
C PRO A 54 -7.28 19.39 -7.92
N HIS A 55 -8.33 19.28 -7.11
CA HIS A 55 -8.27 18.63 -5.79
C HIS A 55 -9.03 17.31 -5.82
N PHE A 56 -8.66 16.41 -4.91
CA PHE A 56 -9.13 15.03 -4.90
C PHE A 56 -9.80 14.71 -3.57
N PRO A 57 -11.15 14.78 -3.49
CA PRO A 57 -11.88 14.25 -2.35
C PRO A 57 -11.51 12.80 -2.09
N ILE A 58 -11.11 12.49 -0.85
CA ILE A 58 -10.66 11.17 -0.44
C ILE A 58 -11.36 10.71 0.84
N ILE A 59 -11.77 9.44 0.89
CA ILE A 59 -12.27 8.82 2.12
C ILE A 59 -11.08 8.36 2.96
N ASP A 60 -11.12 8.65 4.27
CA ASP A 60 -10.10 8.17 5.21
C ASP A 60 -9.87 6.66 5.10
N ALA A 61 -8.62 6.28 4.92
CA ALA A 61 -8.21 4.91 4.66
C ALA A 61 -8.66 3.93 5.76
N LEU A 62 -8.49 4.31 7.02
CA LEU A 62 -8.79 3.41 8.15
C LEU A 62 -10.29 3.26 8.36
N SER A 63 -11.05 4.33 8.15
CA SER A 63 -12.52 4.31 8.21
C SER A 63 -13.09 3.38 7.15
N LEU A 64 -12.62 3.47 5.90
CA LEU A 64 -13.05 2.60 4.81
C LEU A 64 -12.65 1.14 5.06
N LEU A 65 -11.40 0.89 5.43
CA LEU A 65 -10.95 -0.48 5.72
C LEU A 65 -11.68 -1.12 6.88
N THR A 66 -12.08 -0.34 7.90
CA THR A 66 -12.92 -0.87 9.00
C THR A 66 -14.27 -1.36 8.49
N ALA A 67 -14.92 -0.58 7.60
CA ALA A 67 -16.19 -0.98 7.00
C ALA A 67 -16.04 -2.21 6.08
N VAL A 68 -14.98 -2.26 5.28
CA VAL A 68 -14.65 -3.42 4.43
C VAL A 68 -14.36 -4.66 5.30
N ALA A 69 -13.62 -4.51 6.41
CA ALA A 69 -13.33 -5.60 7.34
C ALA A 69 -14.59 -6.29 7.86
N ALA A 70 -15.63 -5.51 8.14
CA ALA A 70 -16.91 -6.02 8.65
C ALA A 70 -17.79 -6.69 7.57
N ARG A 71 -17.47 -6.50 6.28
CA ARG A 71 -18.25 -7.00 5.14
C ARG A 71 -17.57 -8.13 4.38
N THR A 72 -16.29 -8.39 4.65
CA THR A 72 -15.46 -9.40 3.99
C THR A 72 -14.92 -10.41 5.00
N ASN A 73 -14.48 -11.58 4.52
CA ASN A 73 -14.04 -12.67 5.40
C ASN A 73 -12.66 -13.23 5.08
N ARG A 74 -12.13 -13.00 3.87
CA ARG A 74 -10.89 -13.63 3.37
C ARG A 74 -9.86 -12.62 2.87
N VAL A 75 -10.27 -11.62 2.10
CA VAL A 75 -9.33 -10.64 1.54
C VAL A 75 -8.57 -9.94 2.65
N LYS A 76 -7.27 -9.81 2.48
CA LYS A 76 -6.43 -8.97 3.32
C LYS A 76 -6.69 -7.50 3.02
N LEU A 77 -6.43 -6.65 4.00
CA LEU A 77 -6.83 -5.25 4.02
C LEU A 77 -5.57 -4.39 4.09
N GLY A 78 -5.18 -3.84 2.95
CA GLY A 78 -3.93 -3.09 2.82
C GLY A 78 -4.11 -1.57 2.79
N THR A 79 -3.16 -0.84 3.36
CA THR A 79 -2.97 0.57 3.07
C THR A 79 -1.81 0.73 2.09
N GLY A 80 -2.06 1.32 0.94
CA GLY A 80 -1.04 1.50 -0.08
C GLY A 80 -0.93 2.97 -0.53
N ILE A 81 -0.63 3.90 0.41
CA ILE A 81 0.08 3.73 1.68
C ILE A 81 -0.47 4.70 2.75
N LEU A 82 -0.33 4.38 4.03
CA LEU A 82 -0.69 5.27 5.12
C LEU A 82 0.46 6.24 5.46
N ILE A 83 0.16 7.53 5.59
CA ILE A 83 1.18 8.54 5.93
C ILE A 83 1.37 8.58 7.45
N LEU A 84 2.29 7.77 7.94
CA LEU A 84 2.48 7.54 9.38
C LEU A 84 2.78 8.82 10.19
N PRO A 85 3.64 9.76 9.74
CA PRO A 85 3.97 10.94 10.54
C PRO A 85 2.82 11.93 10.75
N LEU A 86 1.74 11.87 9.95
CA LEU A 86 0.56 12.72 10.12
C LEU A 86 -0.38 12.24 11.22
N ARG A 87 -0.09 11.10 11.84
CA ARG A 87 -0.98 10.44 12.81
C ARG A 87 -0.29 10.33 14.17
N ASN A 88 -1.07 10.45 15.24
CA ASN A 88 -0.58 10.12 16.57
C ASN A 88 -0.33 8.61 16.66
N PRO A 89 0.90 8.14 16.91
CA PRO A 89 1.23 6.71 16.84
C PRO A 89 0.53 5.88 17.92
N VAL A 90 0.20 6.45 19.06
CA VAL A 90 -0.53 5.73 20.13
C VAL A 90 -1.98 5.48 19.73
N LEU A 91 -2.64 6.50 19.17
CA LEU A 91 -4.00 6.34 18.61
C LEU A 91 -4.00 5.38 17.43
N LEU A 92 -3.03 5.52 16.54
CA LEU A 92 -2.91 4.65 15.39
C LEU A 92 -2.66 3.20 15.78
N ALA A 93 -1.81 2.93 16.76
CA ALA A 93 -1.57 1.58 17.28
C ALA A 93 -2.91 0.93 17.73
N LYS A 94 -3.75 1.69 18.43
CA LYS A 94 -5.07 1.23 18.86
C LYS A 94 -6.02 0.98 17.69
N GLN A 95 -6.06 1.90 16.72
CA GLN A 95 -6.92 1.78 15.53
C GLN A 95 -6.55 0.55 14.69
N LEU A 96 -5.27 0.38 14.37
CA LEU A 96 -4.79 -0.75 13.57
C LEU A 96 -5.01 -2.09 14.30
N ALA A 97 -4.75 -2.17 15.61
CA ALA A 97 -5.06 -3.36 16.39
C ALA A 97 -6.57 -3.69 16.39
N SER A 98 -7.41 -2.67 16.43
CA SER A 98 -8.87 -2.84 16.37
C SER A 98 -9.33 -3.36 15.01
N ILE A 99 -8.81 -2.80 13.91
CA ILE A 99 -9.10 -3.25 12.54
C ILE A 99 -8.61 -4.69 12.35
N ASP A 100 -7.43 -5.01 12.87
CA ASP A 100 -6.88 -6.36 12.79
C ASP A 100 -7.76 -7.40 13.52
N LEU A 101 -8.28 -7.05 14.68
CA LEU A 101 -9.25 -7.89 15.41
C LEU A 101 -10.59 -8.01 14.67
N ILE A 102 -11.17 -6.90 14.20
CA ILE A 102 -12.42 -6.90 13.44
C ILE A 102 -12.30 -7.76 12.18
N SER A 103 -11.15 -7.71 11.53
CA SER A 103 -10.86 -8.47 10.32
C SER A 103 -10.39 -9.91 10.60
N ASN A 104 -10.23 -10.31 11.86
CA ASN A 104 -9.67 -11.61 12.26
C ASN A 104 -8.26 -11.86 11.66
N GLY A 105 -7.36 -10.88 11.83
CA GLY A 105 -5.96 -11.01 11.43
C GLY A 105 -5.68 -10.84 9.93
N ARG A 106 -6.44 -9.96 9.24
CA ARG A 106 -6.26 -9.72 7.80
C ARG A 106 -5.60 -8.38 7.44
N LEU A 107 -5.19 -7.59 8.43
CA LEU A 107 -4.61 -6.27 8.20
C LEU A 107 -3.18 -6.37 7.65
N LEU A 108 -2.86 -5.57 6.61
CA LEU A 108 -1.54 -5.38 6.00
C LEU A 108 -1.20 -3.88 5.97
N PRO A 109 -0.69 -3.29 7.05
CA PRO A 109 -0.37 -1.87 7.06
C PRO A 109 0.87 -1.57 6.20
N GLY A 110 0.65 -0.89 5.09
CA GLY A 110 1.70 -0.24 4.32
C GLY A 110 1.87 1.21 4.79
N LEU A 111 3.07 1.60 5.17
CA LEU A 111 3.39 2.86 5.84
C LEU A 111 4.45 3.65 5.08
N ALA A 112 4.32 4.97 5.01
CA ALA A 112 5.35 5.84 4.45
C ALA A 112 5.54 7.13 5.25
N SER A 113 6.65 7.83 4.96
CA SER A 113 6.95 9.12 5.59
C SER A 113 6.19 10.30 4.98
N GLY A 114 5.50 10.11 3.86
CA GLY A 114 4.80 11.17 3.15
C GLY A 114 5.72 12.10 2.34
N TRP A 115 5.12 12.82 1.38
CA TRP A 115 5.82 13.71 0.46
C TRP A 115 5.14 15.07 0.31
N TYR A 116 3.82 15.19 0.56
CA TYR A 116 3.03 16.37 0.27
C TYR A 116 3.05 17.36 1.44
N LYS A 117 3.98 18.31 1.40
CA LYS A 117 4.26 19.26 2.49
C LYS A 117 3.01 19.98 3.04
N ARG A 118 2.03 20.30 2.19
CA ARG A 118 0.81 21.02 2.61
C ARG A 118 -0.01 20.26 3.65
N GLU A 119 -0.03 18.93 3.59
CA GLU A 119 -0.71 18.13 4.61
C GLU A 119 0.00 18.21 5.96
N PHE A 120 1.34 18.22 5.93
CA PHE A 120 2.15 18.38 7.14
C PHE A 120 1.90 19.73 7.80
N ASP A 121 1.90 20.80 7.00
CA ASP A 121 1.61 22.17 7.50
C ASP A 121 0.20 22.23 8.10
N ALA A 122 -0.81 21.65 7.45
CA ALA A 122 -2.18 21.62 7.93
C ALA A 122 -2.38 20.77 9.19
N CYS A 123 -1.62 19.68 9.32
CA CYS A 123 -1.65 18.80 10.49
C CYS A 123 -0.72 19.27 11.62
N GLY A 124 0.00 20.39 11.46
CA GLY A 124 0.93 20.91 12.47
C GLY A 124 2.17 20.04 12.68
N VAL A 125 2.57 19.27 11.66
CA VAL A 125 3.73 18.34 11.71
C VAL A 125 4.90 18.91 10.92
N ASP A 126 6.08 18.95 11.52
CA ASP A 126 7.30 19.40 10.83
C ASP A 126 7.69 18.41 9.70
N PHE A 127 7.50 18.86 8.46
CA PHE A 127 7.82 18.10 7.26
C PHE A 127 9.28 17.63 7.20
N HIS A 128 10.22 18.43 7.69
CA HIS A 128 11.65 18.10 7.67
C HIS A 128 12.02 17.02 8.67
N ARG A 129 11.21 16.83 9.71
CA ARG A 129 11.37 15.77 10.71
C ARG A 129 10.62 14.47 10.38
N ARG A 130 9.85 14.42 9.26
CA ARG A 130 8.97 13.29 8.96
C ARG A 130 9.64 11.92 8.98
N GLY A 131 10.92 11.84 8.56
CA GLY A 131 11.68 10.59 8.61
C GLY A 131 11.97 10.12 10.04
N LYS A 132 12.35 11.06 10.92
CA LYS A 132 12.56 10.76 12.36
C LYS A 132 11.24 10.40 13.04
N ILE A 133 10.19 11.18 12.77
CA ILE A 133 8.85 10.90 13.31
C ILE A 133 8.38 9.51 12.90
N MET A 134 8.62 9.12 11.63
CA MET A 134 8.30 7.77 11.17
C MET A 134 9.06 6.69 11.93
N ASP A 135 10.36 6.86 12.15
CA ASP A 135 11.19 5.90 12.88
C ASP A 135 10.73 5.70 14.32
N GLU A 136 10.45 6.80 15.04
CA GLU A 136 9.92 6.78 16.39
C GLU A 136 8.50 6.18 16.45
N SER A 137 7.66 6.51 15.47
CA SER A 137 6.29 5.98 15.39
C SER A 137 6.26 4.48 15.13
N LEU A 138 7.11 3.96 14.25
CA LEU A 138 7.25 2.50 14.01
C LEU A 138 7.61 1.77 15.29
N GLU A 139 8.56 2.30 16.06
CA GLU A 139 8.97 1.72 17.34
C GLU A 139 7.83 1.76 18.38
N ILE A 140 7.08 2.86 18.45
CA ILE A 140 5.93 2.98 19.34
C ILE A 140 4.85 1.95 18.97
N LEU A 141 4.52 1.80 17.68
CA LEU A 141 3.55 0.80 17.20
C LEU A 141 3.98 -0.61 17.62
N GLU A 142 5.21 -0.99 17.31
CA GLU A 142 5.73 -2.32 17.61
C GLU A 142 5.69 -2.64 19.10
N ARG A 143 6.21 -1.74 19.92
CA ARG A 143 6.25 -1.92 21.37
C ARG A 143 4.87 -2.00 22.00
N LEU A 144 3.91 -1.15 21.57
CA LEU A 144 2.53 -1.20 22.07
C LEU A 144 1.82 -2.49 21.67
N TRP A 145 2.15 -3.09 20.54
CA TRP A 145 1.56 -4.36 20.10
C TRP A 145 2.17 -5.58 20.76
N THR A 146 3.49 -5.57 21.02
CA THR A 146 4.24 -6.77 21.44
C THR A 146 4.53 -6.81 22.94
N GLU A 147 4.79 -5.65 23.58
CA GLU A 147 5.11 -5.59 25.01
C GLU A 147 3.83 -5.59 25.86
N GLU A 148 3.85 -6.25 27.00
CA GLU A 148 2.77 -6.18 27.99
C GLU A 148 2.65 -4.76 28.59
N LYS A 149 3.79 -4.15 28.90
CA LYS A 149 3.90 -2.82 29.47
C LYS A 149 5.07 -2.07 28.82
N THR A 150 4.78 -0.94 28.21
CA THR A 150 5.79 -0.10 27.52
C THR A 150 6.16 1.11 28.34
N THR A 151 7.46 1.34 28.55
CA THR A 151 8.00 2.57 29.13
C THR A 151 9.07 3.12 28.20
N ALA A 152 8.82 4.30 27.62
CA ALA A 152 9.73 4.98 26.72
C ALA A 152 9.38 6.47 26.58
N GLU A 153 10.38 7.27 26.24
CA GLU A 153 10.21 8.69 25.95
C GLU A 153 10.52 8.98 24.49
N TYR A 154 9.51 9.43 23.75
CA TYR A 154 9.60 9.91 22.38
C TYR A 154 8.97 11.30 22.35
N SER A 155 9.74 12.35 22.15
CA SER A 155 9.15 13.71 22.12
C SER A 155 8.25 13.90 20.89
N PRO A 156 6.94 14.23 21.08
CA PRO A 156 6.28 14.65 22.33
C PRO A 156 5.64 13.52 23.15
N TYR A 157 5.81 12.24 22.78
CA TYR A 157 5.12 11.12 23.41
C TYR A 157 5.91 10.58 24.60
N ASN A 158 5.22 10.38 25.73
CA ASN A 158 5.79 9.82 26.94
C ASN A 158 4.96 8.61 27.40
N LEU A 159 5.52 7.42 27.20
CA LEU A 159 4.89 6.16 27.56
C LEU A 159 5.38 5.74 28.94
N ARG A 160 4.61 6.04 29.97
CA ARG A 160 4.92 5.65 31.37
C ARG A 160 4.11 4.44 31.76
N SER A 161 4.73 3.26 31.73
CA SER A 161 4.04 1.99 32.01
C SER A 161 2.75 1.83 31.22
N ALA A 162 2.78 2.23 29.95
CA ALA A 162 1.60 2.18 29.07
C ALA A 162 1.23 0.72 28.77
N VAL A 163 -0.03 0.39 29.01
CA VAL A 163 -0.62 -0.93 28.72
C VAL A 163 -1.69 -0.75 27.66
N MET A 164 -1.48 -1.36 26.49
CA MET A 164 -2.45 -1.30 25.40
C MET A 164 -3.08 -2.67 25.15
N TYR A 165 -4.37 -2.78 25.43
CA TYR A 165 -5.22 -3.92 25.08
C TYR A 165 -6.51 -3.43 24.41
N PRO A 166 -7.13 -4.25 23.50
CA PRO A 166 -6.62 -5.55 23.06
C PRO A 166 -5.36 -5.41 22.17
N LYS A 167 -4.55 -6.47 22.12
CA LYS A 167 -3.46 -6.61 21.15
C LYS A 167 -4.05 -6.97 19.78
N PRO A 168 -3.30 -6.82 18.67
CA PRO A 168 -3.70 -7.34 17.36
C PRO A 168 -4.00 -8.84 17.39
N ALA A 169 -4.83 -9.32 16.47
CA ALA A 169 -5.09 -10.75 16.28
C ALA A 169 -3.85 -11.47 15.72
N GLN A 170 -3.13 -10.84 14.81
CA GLN A 170 -1.88 -11.37 14.26
C GLN A 170 -0.76 -11.32 15.29
N GLN A 171 0.03 -12.40 15.39
CA GLN A 171 1.13 -12.52 16.35
C GLN A 171 2.47 -12.65 15.63
N PRO A 172 3.52 -11.97 16.08
CA PRO A 172 3.56 -11.03 17.24
C PRO A 172 2.82 -9.72 16.97
N ARG A 173 2.56 -9.36 15.71
CA ARG A 173 1.86 -8.17 15.23
C ARG A 173 1.50 -8.29 13.74
N PRO A 174 0.65 -7.40 13.18
CA PRO A 174 0.46 -7.29 11.73
C PRO A 174 1.80 -6.99 11.01
N PRO A 175 2.07 -7.63 9.86
CA PRO A 175 3.29 -7.37 9.10
C PRO A 175 3.27 -5.94 8.53
N ILE A 176 4.33 -5.18 8.78
CA ILE A 176 4.46 -3.79 8.32
C ILE A 176 5.21 -3.76 7.00
N LEU A 177 4.58 -3.18 5.96
CA LEU A 177 5.24 -2.86 4.71
C LEU A 177 5.64 -1.38 4.72
N ILE A 178 6.81 -1.04 4.17
CA ILE A 178 7.25 0.35 4.06
C ILE A 178 7.38 0.73 2.59
N GLY A 179 6.82 1.91 2.23
CA GLY A 179 6.85 2.45 0.89
C GLY A 179 7.81 3.60 0.68
N GLY A 180 8.29 3.72 -0.56
CA GLY A 180 9.16 4.78 -1.05
C GLY A 180 10.47 4.26 -1.65
N TYR A 181 11.25 5.19 -2.24
CA TYR A 181 12.39 4.87 -3.12
C TYR A 181 13.71 5.55 -2.71
N ALA A 182 13.69 6.55 -1.81
CA ALA A 182 14.93 7.19 -1.36
C ALA A 182 15.81 6.20 -0.57
N GLU A 183 17.13 6.27 -0.70
CA GLU A 183 18.06 5.34 -0.04
C GLU A 183 17.76 5.14 1.44
N ARG A 184 17.48 6.22 2.17
CA ARG A 184 17.11 6.17 3.60
C ARG A 184 15.82 5.36 3.84
N VAL A 185 14.91 5.30 2.84
CA VAL A 185 13.68 4.48 2.92
C VAL A 185 14.03 3.03 2.67
N LEU A 186 14.85 2.73 1.65
CA LEU A 186 15.30 1.36 1.36
C LEU A 186 16.06 0.76 2.56
N ARG A 187 16.92 1.54 3.23
CA ARG A 187 17.56 1.12 4.50
C ARG A 187 16.54 0.86 5.62
N ARG A 188 15.49 1.68 5.70
CA ARG A 188 14.39 1.46 6.68
C ARG A 188 13.60 0.18 6.37
N VAL A 189 13.30 -0.08 5.10
CA VAL A 189 12.70 -1.35 4.68
C VAL A 189 13.56 -2.51 5.16
N ALA A 190 14.83 -2.49 4.85
CA ALA A 190 15.78 -3.55 5.21
C ALA A 190 15.87 -3.83 6.71
N THR A 191 15.69 -2.80 7.57
CA THR A 191 16.00 -2.91 9.00
C THR A 191 14.80 -2.85 9.94
N LYS A 192 13.64 -2.28 9.48
CA LYS A 192 12.51 -1.96 10.37
C LYS A 192 11.13 -2.40 9.83
N SER A 193 11.07 -3.22 8.77
CA SER A 193 9.80 -3.67 8.20
C SER A 193 9.81 -5.13 7.86
N ASP A 194 8.65 -5.66 7.51
CA ASP A 194 8.48 -7.03 7.01
C ASP A 194 8.47 -7.09 5.47
N GLY A 195 8.55 -5.92 4.82
CA GLY A 195 8.63 -5.87 3.37
C GLY A 195 8.55 -4.48 2.76
N TRP A 196 8.68 -4.45 1.45
CA TRP A 196 8.67 -3.25 0.63
C TRP A 196 7.39 -3.16 -0.19
N LEU A 197 6.74 -2.00 -0.17
CA LEU A 197 5.57 -1.69 -0.97
C LEU A 197 5.89 -0.55 -1.93
N THR A 198 5.99 -0.85 -3.21
CA THR A 198 6.27 0.12 -4.26
C THR A 198 5.02 0.54 -5.01
N TYR A 199 5.16 1.62 -5.76
CA TYR A 199 4.12 2.22 -6.57
C TYR A 199 4.69 2.57 -7.94
N CYS A 200 4.12 2.00 -9.00
CA CYS A 200 4.45 2.28 -10.39
C CYS A 200 5.93 2.10 -10.73
N TYR A 201 6.56 1.06 -10.20
CA TYR A 201 7.92 0.70 -10.59
C TYR A 201 7.91 -0.16 -11.85
N THR A 202 8.79 0.15 -12.82
CA THR A 202 9.13 -0.78 -13.88
C THR A 202 9.87 -1.99 -13.33
N ALA A 203 9.87 -3.13 -14.00
CA ALA A 203 10.60 -4.31 -13.55
C ALA A 203 12.10 -4.01 -13.31
N ALA A 204 12.71 -3.24 -14.18
CA ALA A 204 14.13 -2.87 -14.06
C ALA A 204 14.42 -2.01 -12.82
N SER A 205 13.62 -0.97 -12.57
CA SER A 205 13.80 -0.12 -11.38
C SER A 205 13.48 -0.88 -10.10
N TYR A 206 12.47 -1.76 -10.13
CA TYR A 206 12.13 -2.64 -9.03
C TYR A 206 13.29 -3.58 -8.69
N ALA A 207 13.84 -4.31 -9.67
CA ALA A 207 14.98 -5.19 -9.48
C ALA A 207 16.21 -4.47 -8.89
N ALA A 208 16.50 -3.27 -9.39
CA ALA A 208 17.63 -2.46 -8.92
C ALA A 208 17.49 -2.09 -7.44
N ASP A 209 16.34 -1.57 -7.02
CA ASP A 209 16.12 -1.17 -5.63
C ASP A 209 15.89 -2.36 -4.70
N LYS A 210 15.26 -3.45 -5.15
CA LYS A 210 15.19 -4.72 -4.40
C LYS A 210 16.59 -5.23 -4.05
N LYS A 211 17.51 -5.26 -5.02
CA LYS A 211 18.90 -5.67 -4.79
C LYS A 211 19.58 -4.81 -3.73
N ARG A 212 19.33 -3.50 -3.71
CA ARG A 212 19.87 -2.58 -2.68
C ARG A 212 19.29 -2.89 -1.30
N ILE A 213 17.96 -3.15 -1.21
CA ILE A 213 17.31 -3.53 0.05
C ILE A 213 17.90 -4.80 0.62
N LEU A 214 18.07 -5.84 -0.21
CA LEU A 214 18.66 -7.12 0.21
C LEU A 214 20.09 -6.92 0.75
N ALA A 215 20.92 -6.12 0.05
CA ALA A 215 22.28 -5.80 0.51
C ALA A 215 22.26 -5.03 1.85
N PHE A 216 21.36 -4.07 2.04
CA PHE A 216 21.22 -3.36 3.31
C PHE A 216 20.72 -4.26 4.45
N ALA A 217 19.91 -5.28 4.17
CA ALA A 217 19.50 -6.26 5.17
C ALA A 217 20.69 -7.12 5.62
N GLU A 218 21.50 -7.60 4.67
CA GLU A 218 22.73 -8.34 4.94
C GLU A 218 23.74 -7.49 5.75
N GLU A 219 23.97 -6.23 5.35
CA GLU A 219 24.81 -5.29 6.11
C GLU A 219 24.34 -5.12 7.56
N ALA A 220 23.03 -5.16 7.80
CA ALA A 220 22.43 -5.06 9.12
C ALA A 220 22.39 -6.39 9.90
N GLY A 221 22.88 -7.49 9.32
CA GLY A 221 22.85 -8.83 9.93
C GLY A 221 21.45 -9.46 9.96
N ARG A 222 20.54 -8.99 9.11
CA ARG A 222 19.19 -9.54 8.97
C ARG A 222 19.12 -10.52 7.80
N ASP A 223 18.40 -11.62 7.98
CA ASP A 223 18.10 -12.56 6.89
C ASP A 223 17.20 -11.88 5.83
N PRO A 224 17.70 -11.64 4.60
CA PRO A 224 16.94 -10.99 3.55
C PRO A 224 15.69 -11.78 3.11
N SER A 225 15.67 -13.10 3.28
CA SER A 225 14.54 -13.96 2.90
C SER A 225 13.28 -13.71 3.74
N THR A 226 13.39 -12.97 4.84
CA THR A 226 12.26 -12.59 5.68
C THR A 226 11.49 -11.38 5.14
N LEU A 227 12.00 -10.72 4.09
CA LEU A 227 11.38 -9.55 3.48
C LEU A 227 10.43 -9.97 2.35
N SER A 228 9.24 -9.39 2.35
CA SER A 228 8.29 -9.50 1.24
C SER A 228 8.35 -8.27 0.33
N PHE A 229 8.07 -8.48 -0.95
CA PHE A 229 8.19 -7.47 -1.99
C PHE A 229 6.89 -7.32 -2.77
N THR A 230 6.33 -6.10 -2.78
CA THR A 230 5.03 -5.79 -3.38
C THR A 230 5.17 -4.60 -4.33
N ASN A 231 4.55 -4.68 -5.52
CA ASN A 231 4.43 -3.55 -6.44
C ASN A 231 2.96 -3.28 -6.79
N GLN A 232 2.60 -2.01 -6.97
CA GLN A 232 1.30 -1.58 -7.47
C GLN A 232 1.49 -1.11 -8.91
N LEU A 233 0.74 -1.69 -9.86
CA LEU A 233 0.87 -1.38 -11.27
C LEU A 233 -0.47 -0.99 -11.89
N PRO A 234 -0.50 0.11 -12.67
CA PRO A 234 -1.65 0.44 -13.49
C PRO A 234 -1.77 -0.57 -14.64
N ILE A 235 -3.02 -0.96 -14.92
CA ILE A 235 -3.31 -1.95 -15.96
C ILE A 235 -4.54 -1.60 -16.79
N ALA A 236 -4.46 -1.82 -18.10
CA ALA A 236 -5.56 -1.70 -19.03
C ALA A 236 -5.57 -2.86 -20.03
N ILE A 237 -6.62 -3.68 -20.01
CA ILE A 237 -6.79 -4.82 -20.90
C ILE A 237 -7.67 -4.42 -22.08
N GLY A 238 -7.16 -4.61 -23.29
CA GLY A 238 -7.90 -4.32 -24.53
C GLY A 238 -6.96 -4.18 -25.74
N PRO A 239 -7.53 -3.93 -26.94
CA PRO A 239 -6.72 -3.65 -28.12
C PRO A 239 -5.81 -2.43 -27.89
N ARG A 240 -4.49 -2.62 -27.96
CA ARG A 240 -3.47 -1.61 -27.61
C ARG A 240 -3.71 -0.28 -28.31
N GLU A 241 -4.04 -0.30 -29.59
CA GLU A 241 -4.29 0.90 -30.40
C GLU A 241 -5.50 1.74 -29.92
N LYS A 242 -6.40 1.14 -29.14
CA LYS A 242 -7.59 1.82 -28.58
C LYS A 242 -7.41 2.28 -27.14
N ILE A 243 -6.57 1.60 -26.37
CA ILE A 243 -6.52 1.81 -24.92
C ILE A 243 -5.26 2.52 -24.45
N GLU A 244 -4.15 2.47 -25.20
CA GLU A 244 -2.86 3.04 -24.77
C GLU A 244 -2.92 4.57 -24.62
N GLY A 245 -3.46 5.29 -25.58
CA GLY A 245 -3.61 6.74 -25.50
C GLY A 245 -4.49 7.17 -24.34
N PRO A 246 -5.74 6.67 -24.23
CA PRO A 246 -6.63 6.96 -23.11
C PRO A 246 -6.06 6.58 -21.74
N MET A 247 -5.29 5.48 -21.64
CA MET A 247 -4.66 5.07 -20.39
C MET A 247 -3.57 6.05 -19.96
N LYS A 248 -2.70 6.47 -20.89
CA LYS A 248 -1.66 7.46 -20.61
C LYS A 248 -2.25 8.81 -20.20
N GLU A 249 -3.25 9.29 -20.92
CA GLU A 249 -3.96 10.53 -20.57
C GLU A 249 -4.57 10.47 -19.16
N TRP A 250 -5.18 9.34 -18.81
CA TRP A 250 -5.73 9.14 -17.48
C TRP A 250 -4.66 9.15 -16.39
N LEU A 251 -3.52 8.50 -16.61
CA LEU A 251 -2.41 8.49 -15.67
C LEU A 251 -1.78 9.87 -15.51
N ASP A 252 -1.55 10.58 -16.61
CA ASP A 252 -0.95 11.93 -16.61
C ASP A 252 -1.86 12.95 -15.88
N THR A 253 -3.19 12.80 -16.00
CA THR A 253 -4.14 13.76 -15.42
C THR A 253 -4.53 13.47 -13.99
N GLU A 254 -4.57 12.20 -13.60
CA GLU A 254 -5.14 11.79 -12.30
C GLU A 254 -4.12 11.15 -11.36
N TRP A 255 -2.91 10.81 -11.83
CA TRP A 255 -1.92 10.07 -11.04
C TRP A 255 -0.54 10.71 -10.97
N ASP A 256 -0.14 11.55 -11.93
CA ASP A 256 1.20 12.17 -11.95
C ASP A 256 1.34 13.41 -11.05
N PHE A 257 0.38 13.64 -10.14
CA PHE A 257 0.50 14.69 -9.12
C PHE A 257 1.63 14.44 -8.11
N ALA A 258 2.16 13.22 -8.06
CA ALA A 258 3.28 12.83 -7.21
C ALA A 258 4.60 12.73 -7.98
N ALA A 259 4.71 13.39 -9.14
CA ALA A 259 5.82 13.26 -10.07
C ALA A 259 7.18 13.06 -9.37
N GLY A 260 7.56 11.80 -9.26
CA GLY A 260 8.91 11.36 -8.94
C GLY A 260 9.74 11.22 -10.22
N SER A 261 10.87 10.54 -10.13
CA SER A 261 11.80 10.37 -11.26
C SER A 261 11.30 9.47 -12.41
N GLN A 262 10.11 8.87 -12.31
CA GLN A 262 9.49 8.00 -13.34
C GLN A 262 8.05 8.41 -13.56
N SER A 263 7.62 8.48 -14.82
CA SER A 263 6.21 8.65 -15.17
C SER A 263 5.42 7.40 -14.76
N THR A 264 4.24 7.59 -14.20
CA THR A 264 3.31 6.49 -13.87
C THR A 264 3.00 5.66 -15.12
N ALA A 265 2.94 6.30 -16.28
CA ALA A 265 2.69 5.66 -17.57
C ALA A 265 3.80 4.67 -17.99
N ASP A 266 5.05 4.87 -17.56
CA ASP A 266 6.18 3.99 -17.95
C ASP A 266 6.06 2.58 -17.34
N SER A 267 5.32 2.45 -16.26
CA SER A 267 5.08 1.17 -15.57
C SER A 267 3.74 0.53 -15.90
N ALA A 268 2.92 1.18 -16.77
CA ALA A 268 1.59 0.72 -17.08
C ALA A 268 1.62 -0.57 -17.91
N ILE A 269 0.83 -1.54 -17.50
CA ILE A 269 0.60 -2.79 -18.22
C ILE A 269 -0.56 -2.56 -19.20
N ILE A 270 -0.31 -2.65 -20.50
CA ILE A 270 -1.30 -2.29 -21.51
C ILE A 270 -1.28 -3.30 -22.68
N GLY A 271 -2.44 -3.81 -23.10
CA GLY A 271 -2.55 -4.68 -24.25
C GLY A 271 -3.67 -5.72 -24.12
N THR A 272 -3.64 -6.74 -24.99
CA THR A 272 -4.51 -7.91 -24.84
C THR A 272 -4.21 -8.65 -23.53
N VAL A 273 -5.02 -9.63 -23.18
CA VAL A 273 -4.78 -10.44 -21.97
C VAL A 273 -3.42 -11.12 -22.02
N GLU A 274 -3.02 -11.65 -23.17
CA GLU A 274 -1.73 -12.33 -23.39
C GLU A 274 -0.56 -11.33 -23.30
N GLU A 275 -0.68 -10.16 -23.96
CA GLU A 275 0.33 -9.12 -23.88
C GLU A 275 0.50 -8.60 -22.44
N CYS A 276 -0.59 -8.47 -21.68
CA CYS A 276 -0.53 -8.10 -20.27
C CYS A 276 0.14 -9.18 -19.43
N ALA A 277 -0.14 -10.46 -19.70
CA ALA A 277 0.50 -11.57 -19.00
C ALA A 277 2.03 -11.58 -19.25
N GLU A 278 2.48 -11.40 -20.50
CA GLU A 278 3.91 -11.30 -20.83
C GLU A 278 4.60 -10.14 -20.09
N GLN A 279 3.97 -8.96 -20.06
CA GLN A 279 4.50 -7.78 -19.34
C GLN A 279 4.59 -8.03 -17.83
N ILE A 280 3.58 -8.68 -17.25
CA ILE A 280 3.58 -9.01 -15.82
C ILE A 280 4.64 -10.07 -15.50
N GLN A 281 4.84 -11.07 -16.37
CA GLN A 281 5.84 -12.11 -16.16
C GLN A 281 7.24 -11.53 -15.92
N VAL A 282 7.61 -10.45 -16.63
CA VAL A 282 8.88 -9.75 -16.39
C VAL A 282 9.02 -9.25 -14.94
N HIS A 283 7.91 -8.80 -14.33
CA HIS A 283 7.92 -8.40 -12.91
C HIS A 283 7.98 -9.60 -11.97
N LEU A 284 7.30 -10.70 -12.31
CA LEU A 284 7.31 -11.93 -11.52
C LEU A 284 8.69 -12.58 -11.50
N ASP A 285 9.39 -12.56 -12.63
CA ASP A 285 10.76 -13.09 -12.77
C ASP A 285 11.77 -12.37 -11.86
N GLU A 286 11.49 -11.11 -11.51
CA GLU A 286 12.26 -10.35 -10.52
C GLU A 286 11.88 -10.69 -9.06
N GLY A 287 11.05 -11.72 -8.85
CA GLY A 287 10.68 -12.24 -7.54
C GLY A 287 9.75 -11.30 -6.76
N LEU A 288 8.63 -10.97 -7.35
CA LEU A 288 7.56 -10.21 -6.75
C LEU A 288 6.65 -11.16 -5.94
N ASP A 289 6.49 -10.91 -4.64
CA ASP A 289 5.61 -11.72 -3.77
C ASP A 289 4.14 -11.32 -3.89
N ARG A 290 3.88 -10.04 -4.20
CA ARG A 290 2.52 -9.52 -4.41
C ARG A 290 2.48 -8.47 -5.50
N LEU A 291 1.54 -8.64 -6.44
CA LEU A 291 1.17 -7.64 -7.41
C LEU A 291 -0.20 -7.07 -7.08
N ILE A 292 -0.29 -5.74 -6.97
CA ILE A 292 -1.54 -5.02 -6.74
C ILE A 292 -1.93 -4.32 -8.03
N PHE A 293 -3.09 -4.65 -8.56
CA PHE A 293 -3.61 -4.06 -9.78
C PHE A 293 -4.31 -2.73 -9.52
N MET A 294 -4.06 -1.76 -10.40
CA MET A 294 -4.75 -0.48 -10.51
C MET A 294 -5.46 -0.46 -11.87
N PRO A 295 -6.70 -0.98 -11.97
CA PRO A 295 -7.36 -1.15 -13.25
C PRO A 295 -7.75 0.20 -13.85
N TYR A 296 -7.67 0.32 -15.18
CA TYR A 296 -8.02 1.54 -15.91
C TYR A 296 -9.41 2.04 -15.51
N ARG A 297 -9.45 3.28 -15.02
CA ARG A 297 -10.66 3.96 -14.53
C ARG A 297 -11.53 3.15 -13.56
N TYR A 298 -11.00 2.06 -13.01
CA TYR A 298 -11.70 1.16 -12.08
C TYR A 298 -13.01 0.59 -12.67
N GLN A 299 -13.04 0.39 -13.99
CA GLN A 299 -14.18 -0.18 -14.67
C GLN A 299 -14.36 -1.66 -14.30
N ASP A 300 -15.59 -2.08 -14.06
CA ASP A 300 -15.90 -3.42 -13.58
C ASP A 300 -15.45 -4.52 -14.56
N ASP A 301 -15.56 -4.27 -15.88
CA ASP A 301 -15.09 -5.18 -16.92
C ASP A 301 -13.58 -5.39 -16.88
N GLN A 302 -12.79 -4.36 -16.54
CA GLN A 302 -11.34 -4.48 -16.33
C GLN A 302 -11.03 -5.34 -15.12
N VAL A 303 -11.71 -5.12 -14.00
CA VAL A 303 -11.55 -5.93 -12.77
C VAL A 303 -11.89 -7.40 -13.03
N GLU A 304 -13.00 -7.66 -13.73
CA GLU A 304 -13.45 -9.02 -14.08
C GLU A 304 -12.48 -9.71 -15.05
N ALA A 305 -12.00 -9.00 -16.08
CA ALA A 305 -11.03 -9.53 -17.02
C ALA A 305 -9.69 -9.89 -16.34
N ILE A 306 -9.21 -9.06 -15.42
CA ILE A 306 -8.01 -9.37 -14.62
C ILE A 306 -8.21 -10.68 -13.84
N ALA A 307 -9.34 -10.82 -13.15
CA ALA A 307 -9.60 -12.01 -12.32
C ALA A 307 -9.79 -13.29 -13.13
N THR A 308 -10.57 -13.21 -14.21
CA THR A 308 -11.09 -14.41 -14.90
C THR A 308 -10.28 -14.82 -16.14
N GLN A 309 -9.52 -13.88 -16.72
CA GLN A 309 -8.76 -14.13 -17.95
C GLN A 309 -7.24 -13.98 -17.72
N LEU A 310 -6.80 -12.93 -17.02
CA LEU A 310 -5.37 -12.62 -16.87
C LEU A 310 -4.71 -13.48 -15.79
N ILE A 311 -5.20 -13.45 -14.54
CA ILE A 311 -4.60 -14.20 -13.44
C ILE A 311 -4.41 -15.70 -13.76
N PRO A 312 -5.37 -16.38 -14.43
CA PRO A 312 -5.16 -17.79 -14.83
C PRO A 312 -3.98 -18.05 -15.78
N LEU A 313 -3.48 -17.02 -16.48
CA LEU A 313 -2.29 -17.16 -17.34
C LEU A 313 -0.97 -16.94 -16.58
N LEU A 314 -1.04 -16.42 -15.35
CA LEU A 314 0.12 -16.10 -14.51
C LEU A 314 0.45 -17.20 -13.47
N THR A 315 -0.27 -18.32 -13.49
CA THR A 315 -0.15 -19.45 -12.54
C THR A 315 0.54 -20.65 -13.14
#